data_15d38d26111f17c37d5d25cddf0bc16e
#
_entry.id   15d38d26111f17c37d5d25cddf0bc16e
#
_cell.length_a   1.000
_cell.length_b   1.000
_cell.length_c   1.000
_cell.angle_alpha   90.00
_cell.angle_beta   90.00
_cell.angle_gamma   90.00
#
_symmetry.space_group_name_H-M   'P 1'
#
loop_
_entity.id
_entity.type
_entity.pdbx_description
1 polymer ?
#
loop_
_entity_poly.entity_id
_entity_poly.type
_entity_poly.pdbx_seq_one_letter_code
_entity_poly.pdbx_strand_id
1 'polypeptide(L)'
;MRHYRHIKTILHNRSVFNCRTPLFKIQALARLLDRKKKKNIRAISAILSISKTVEDMIGQFDFAASILKGNEKWQFSDEVRNQILIQYGFALGTLEECLLQLGWITRGKNVIQFDDFGFEYLKSALKEISFPSSKKEKKQILQLFKNICMDIDEDIREKKIDLTHIEDGIHEFRRDIRWLSIYASALRGKVILSNNPETDPFQHFITPSNMESRYNTLLINEDEKNILTFQQGGFYALGALISDLGNIKDKGLTTEYLMQLGTSKGMSEEDIKAKLGEDYQDVATTIQQATEKINQFVLEEEGFIKLANHFEAQLQ
;
A
#
# COMPACT_ATOMS: atom_id res chain seq x y z
N MET A 1 30.80 3.14 8.46
CA MET A 1 30.12 2.05 9.22
C MET A 1 29.25 2.49 10.40
N ARG A 2 29.57 3.54 11.19
CA ARG A 2 28.73 3.98 12.34
C ARG A 2 27.39 4.64 11.91
N HIS A 3 27.32 5.36 10.80
CA HIS A 3 26.07 5.98 10.29
C HIS A 3 25.01 4.97 9.87
N TYR A 4 25.44 3.84 9.27
CA TYR A 4 24.54 2.74 8.90
C TYR A 4 23.77 2.14 10.08
N ARG A 5 24.36 2.12 11.29
CA ARG A 5 23.69 1.57 12.47
C ARG A 5 22.53 2.44 12.95
N HIS A 6 22.59 3.76 12.79
CA HIS A 6 21.53 4.66 13.27
C HIS A 6 20.29 4.65 12.39
N ILE A 7 20.45 4.74 11.06
CA ILE A 7 19.33 4.56 10.15
C ILE A 7 18.74 3.15 10.27
N LYS A 8 19.61 2.14 10.40
CA LYS A 8 19.21 0.76 10.66
C LYS A 8 18.37 0.64 11.95
N THR A 9 18.71 1.35 13.01
CA THR A 9 17.94 1.35 14.26
C THR A 9 16.61 2.08 14.12
N ILE A 10 16.56 3.20 13.40
CA ILE A 10 15.35 3.97 13.14
C ILE A 10 14.39 3.19 12.22
N LEU A 11 14.90 2.57 11.17
CA LEU A 11 14.09 1.82 10.20
C LEU A 11 13.80 0.37 10.62
N HIS A 12 14.65 -0.25 11.46
CA HIS A 12 14.43 -1.59 12.01
C HIS A 12 13.45 -1.65 13.18
N ASN A 13 13.23 -0.55 13.88
CA ASN A 13 12.17 -0.48 14.89
C ASN A 13 10.79 -0.34 14.20
N ARG A 14 10.38 -1.39 13.46
CA ARG A 14 9.09 -1.48 12.75
C ARG A 14 7.88 -1.20 13.64
N SER A 15 7.98 -1.38 14.94
CA SER A 15 6.92 -1.07 15.90
C SER A 15 6.74 0.43 16.15
N VAL A 16 7.78 1.26 15.89
CA VAL A 16 7.75 2.70 16.17
C VAL A 16 7.51 3.53 14.92
N PHE A 17 7.92 3.08 13.72
CA PHE A 17 7.85 3.87 12.50
C PHE A 17 7.27 3.09 11.31
N ASN A 18 5.97 2.90 11.30
CA ASN A 18 5.28 2.58 10.06
C ASN A 18 5.14 3.87 9.21
N CYS A 19 6.28 4.35 8.68
CA CYS A 19 6.35 5.61 7.94
C CYS A 19 5.53 5.61 6.65
N ARG A 20 5.25 4.47 6.03
CA ARG A 20 4.47 4.38 4.80
C ARG A 20 3.00 4.71 5.01
N THR A 21 2.40 4.27 6.13
CA THR A 21 0.97 4.53 6.39
C THR A 21 0.62 6.03 6.46
N PRO A 22 1.36 6.89 7.18
CA PRO A 22 1.15 8.33 7.12
C PRO A 22 1.30 8.92 5.71
N LEU A 23 2.29 8.48 4.93
CA LEU A 23 2.50 8.94 3.56
C LEU A 23 1.33 8.59 2.65
N PHE A 24 0.80 7.37 2.74
CA PHE A 24 -0.41 6.98 2.01
C PHE A 24 -1.62 7.84 2.40
N LYS A 25 -1.80 8.15 3.69
CA LYS A 25 -2.89 9.03 4.14
C LYS A 25 -2.75 10.45 3.61
N ILE A 26 -1.55 11.00 3.58
CA ILE A 26 -1.27 12.32 2.98
C ILE A 26 -1.58 12.29 1.49
N GLN A 27 -1.14 11.27 0.76
CA GLN A 27 -1.47 11.10 -0.66
C GLN A 27 -2.98 10.99 -0.89
N ALA A 28 -3.69 10.23 -0.06
CA ALA A 28 -5.15 10.09 -0.14
C ALA A 28 -5.85 11.45 0.02
N LEU A 29 -5.51 12.21 1.05
CA LEU A 29 -6.08 13.53 1.28
C LEU A 29 -5.75 14.49 0.13
N ALA A 30 -4.53 14.47 -0.38
CA ALA A 30 -4.13 15.29 -1.52
C ALA A 30 -4.92 14.92 -2.78
N ARG A 31 -5.10 13.64 -3.10
CA ARG A 31 -5.93 13.17 -4.23
C ARG A 31 -7.40 13.55 -4.09
N LEU A 32 -7.96 13.47 -2.87
CA LEU A 32 -9.33 13.92 -2.60
C LEU A 32 -9.50 15.44 -2.86
N LEU A 33 -8.47 16.22 -2.63
CA LEU A 33 -8.47 17.67 -2.82
C LEU A 33 -8.20 18.08 -4.27
N ASP A 34 -7.34 17.35 -4.97
CA ASP A 34 -6.96 17.63 -6.37
C ASP A 34 -8.19 17.62 -7.31
N ARG A 35 -9.09 16.67 -7.11
CA ARG A 35 -10.33 16.57 -7.88
C ARG A 35 -11.26 17.77 -7.74
N LYS A 36 -10.99 18.71 -6.81
CA LYS A 36 -11.96 19.73 -6.39
C LYS A 36 -11.68 21.15 -6.87
N LYS A 37 -10.44 21.58 -7.13
CA LYS A 37 -10.18 23.00 -7.47
C LYS A 37 -8.86 23.25 -8.22
N LYS A 38 -8.93 23.95 -9.34
CA LYS A 38 -7.78 24.48 -10.09
C LYS A 38 -6.87 25.45 -9.31
N LYS A 39 -7.30 25.98 -8.16
CA LYS A 39 -6.54 26.98 -7.38
C LYS A 39 -5.39 26.43 -6.54
N ASN A 40 -5.41 25.15 -6.19
CA ASN A 40 -4.43 24.57 -5.26
C ASN A 40 -3.48 23.55 -5.93
N ILE A 41 -3.45 23.53 -7.27
CA ILE A 41 -2.75 22.49 -8.06
C ILE A 41 -1.27 22.37 -7.65
N ARG A 42 -0.56 23.47 -7.47
CA ARG A 42 0.88 23.42 -7.15
C ARG A 42 1.18 22.79 -5.80
N ALA A 43 0.47 23.21 -4.74
CA ALA A 43 0.67 22.68 -3.40
C ALA A 43 0.29 21.18 -3.33
N ILE A 44 -0.84 20.81 -3.92
CA ILE A 44 -1.33 19.42 -3.95
C ILE A 44 -0.37 18.55 -4.76
N SER A 45 0.06 18.98 -5.95
CA SER A 45 1.02 18.24 -6.78
C SER A 45 2.36 18.05 -6.08
N ALA A 46 2.85 19.08 -5.36
CA ALA A 46 4.08 18.98 -4.58
C ALA A 46 3.93 17.95 -3.43
N ILE A 47 2.83 18.00 -2.68
CA ILE A 47 2.55 17.03 -1.61
C ILE A 47 2.48 15.60 -2.17
N LEU A 48 1.79 15.40 -3.29
CA LEU A 48 1.68 14.09 -3.94
C LEU A 48 3.05 13.59 -4.41
N SER A 49 3.81 14.43 -5.11
CA SER A 49 5.13 14.06 -5.63
C SER A 49 6.09 13.68 -4.51
N ILE A 50 6.24 14.53 -3.49
CA ILE A 50 7.15 14.29 -2.37
C ILE A 50 6.75 13.03 -1.60
N SER A 51 5.48 12.93 -1.21
CA SER A 51 5.02 11.79 -0.41
C SER A 51 5.09 10.47 -1.18
N LYS A 52 4.85 10.49 -2.51
CA LYS A 52 5.02 9.31 -3.35
C LYS A 52 6.48 8.92 -3.49
N THR A 53 7.37 9.86 -3.79
CA THR A 53 8.81 9.59 -3.92
C THR A 53 9.37 8.93 -2.65
N VAL A 54 9.07 9.48 -1.48
CA VAL A 54 9.55 8.90 -0.21
C VAL A 54 8.92 7.53 0.05
N GLU A 55 7.63 7.36 -0.25
CA GLU A 55 6.94 6.08 -0.10
C GLU A 55 7.54 5.00 -1.01
N ASP A 56 7.83 5.33 -2.28
CA ASP A 56 8.47 4.42 -3.23
C ASP A 56 9.88 3.99 -2.73
N MET A 57 10.68 4.94 -2.24
CA MET A 57 12.02 4.64 -1.70
C MET A 57 11.95 3.74 -0.46
N ILE A 58 11.00 3.99 0.45
CA ILE A 58 10.76 3.11 1.59
C ILE A 58 10.32 1.72 1.13
N GLY A 59 9.49 1.62 0.07
CA GLY A 59 9.08 0.35 -0.51
C GLY A 59 10.25 -0.47 -1.05
N GLN A 60 11.15 0.15 -1.79
CA GLN A 60 12.37 -0.49 -2.29
C GLN A 60 13.28 -0.97 -1.14
N PHE A 61 13.45 -0.13 -0.12
CA PHE A 61 14.21 -0.50 1.08
C PHE A 61 13.55 -1.67 1.83
N ASP A 62 12.24 -1.64 2.04
CA ASP A 62 11.49 -2.72 2.71
C ASP A 62 11.66 -4.06 1.96
N PHE A 63 11.60 -4.05 0.62
CA PHE A 63 11.84 -5.23 -0.20
C PHE A 63 13.26 -5.76 0.00
N ALA A 64 14.28 -4.92 -0.17
CA ALA A 64 15.68 -5.32 0.02
C ALA A 64 15.96 -5.84 1.44
N ALA A 65 15.34 -5.22 2.46
CA ALA A 65 15.45 -5.66 3.84
C ALA A 65 14.78 -7.03 4.07
N SER A 66 13.64 -7.29 3.39
CA SER A 66 12.96 -8.59 3.48
C SER A 66 13.79 -9.73 2.88
N ILE A 67 14.41 -9.49 1.73
CA ILE A 67 15.33 -10.43 1.08
C ILE A 67 16.55 -10.73 1.98
N LEU A 68 17.15 -9.67 2.55
CA LEU A 68 18.30 -9.84 3.46
C LEU A 68 17.94 -10.66 4.70
N LYS A 69 16.76 -10.42 5.27
CA LYS A 69 16.25 -11.20 6.41
C LYS A 69 15.95 -12.65 6.02
N GLY A 70 15.33 -12.88 4.86
CA GLY A 70 15.04 -14.21 4.35
C GLY A 70 16.31 -15.02 4.09
N ASN A 71 17.40 -14.38 3.67
CA ASN A 71 18.67 -15.05 3.42
C ASN A 71 19.26 -15.71 4.68
N GLU A 72 18.92 -15.24 5.89
CA GLU A 72 19.31 -15.92 7.15
C GLU A 72 18.70 -17.34 7.23
N LYS A 73 17.48 -17.53 6.69
CA LYS A 73 16.78 -18.80 6.60
C LYS A 73 17.28 -19.66 5.41
N TRP A 74 17.42 -19.04 4.24
CA TRP A 74 17.69 -19.75 2.99
C TRP A 74 19.16 -20.16 2.81
N GLN A 75 20.08 -19.51 3.50
CA GLN A 75 21.52 -19.84 3.53
C GLN A 75 22.14 -19.96 2.13
N PHE A 76 21.94 -18.94 1.30
CA PHE A 76 22.62 -18.83 0.01
C PHE A 76 24.15 -18.70 0.19
N SER A 77 24.90 -18.93 -0.90
CA SER A 77 26.37 -18.76 -0.91
C SER A 77 26.78 -17.33 -0.52
N ASP A 78 28.04 -17.18 -0.06
CA ASP A 78 28.58 -15.87 0.31
C ASP A 78 28.52 -14.87 -0.85
N GLU A 79 28.63 -15.32 -2.09
CA GLU A 79 28.55 -14.45 -3.27
C GLU A 79 27.13 -13.88 -3.46
N VAL A 80 26.10 -14.72 -3.35
CA VAL A 80 24.69 -14.29 -3.42
C VAL A 80 24.37 -13.38 -2.22
N ARG A 81 24.80 -13.78 -1.01
CA ARG A 81 24.63 -12.99 0.19
C ARG A 81 25.28 -11.61 0.08
N ASN A 82 26.50 -11.51 -0.44
CA ASN A 82 27.19 -10.24 -0.63
C ASN A 82 26.44 -9.35 -1.62
N GLN A 83 25.87 -9.91 -2.69
CA GLN A 83 25.06 -9.15 -3.64
C GLN A 83 23.76 -8.63 -3.00
N ILE A 84 23.09 -9.44 -2.17
CA ILE A 84 21.92 -9.01 -1.39
C ILE A 84 22.29 -7.85 -0.44
N LEU A 85 23.45 -7.93 0.22
CA LEU A 85 23.96 -6.86 1.09
C LEU A 85 24.27 -5.57 0.31
N ILE A 86 24.81 -5.67 -0.90
CA ILE A 86 25.05 -4.52 -1.79
C ILE A 86 23.73 -3.88 -2.17
N GLN A 87 22.72 -4.64 -2.59
CA GLN A 87 21.41 -4.12 -2.96
C GLN A 87 20.69 -3.47 -1.77
N TYR A 88 20.76 -4.09 -0.60
CA TYR A 88 20.26 -3.48 0.64
C TYR A 88 20.95 -2.15 0.95
N GLY A 89 22.29 -2.12 0.85
CA GLY A 89 23.08 -0.90 1.07
C GLY A 89 22.74 0.21 0.07
N PHE A 90 22.51 -0.16 -1.19
CA PHE A 90 22.10 0.76 -2.23
C PHE A 90 20.70 1.36 -1.94
N ALA A 91 19.71 0.51 -1.65
CA ALA A 91 18.36 0.97 -1.33
C ALA A 91 18.33 1.89 -0.10
N LEU A 92 19.12 1.56 0.94
CA LEU A 92 19.27 2.40 2.13
C LEU A 92 19.92 3.74 1.81
N GLY A 93 21.00 3.75 1.01
CA GLY A 93 21.71 4.97 0.61
C GLY A 93 20.83 5.88 -0.26
N THR A 94 20.03 5.31 -1.16
CA THR A 94 19.09 6.05 -2.01
C THR A 94 17.99 6.69 -1.17
N LEU A 95 17.44 5.97 -0.19
CA LEU A 95 16.46 6.53 0.75
C LEU A 95 17.07 7.66 1.59
N GLU A 96 18.28 7.48 2.13
CA GLU A 96 18.99 8.51 2.90
C GLU A 96 19.18 9.78 2.05
N GLU A 97 19.68 9.63 0.83
CA GLU A 97 19.92 10.76 -0.06
C GLU A 97 18.62 11.50 -0.41
N CYS A 98 17.55 10.77 -0.69
CA CYS A 98 16.23 11.34 -0.92
C CYS A 98 15.74 12.18 0.27
N LEU A 99 15.85 11.66 1.49
CA LEU A 99 15.43 12.36 2.70
C LEU A 99 16.30 13.61 2.98
N LEU A 100 17.60 13.56 2.67
CA LEU A 100 18.52 14.71 2.75
C LEU A 100 18.14 15.80 1.76
N GLN A 101 17.89 15.44 0.49
CA GLN A 101 17.49 16.37 -0.56
C GLN A 101 16.15 17.06 -0.27
N LEU A 102 15.24 16.34 0.39
CA LEU A 102 13.95 16.87 0.83
C LEU A 102 14.04 17.71 2.12
N GLY A 103 15.20 17.77 2.77
CA GLY A 103 15.39 18.47 4.03
C GLY A 103 14.63 17.82 5.20
N TRP A 104 14.37 16.52 5.15
CA TRP A 104 13.72 15.79 6.24
C TRP A 104 14.71 15.26 7.27
N ILE A 105 15.95 15.11 6.86
CA ILE A 105 17.07 14.76 7.72
C ILE A 105 18.28 15.63 7.40
N THR A 106 19.18 15.80 8.36
CA THR A 106 20.48 16.47 8.18
C THR A 106 21.61 15.57 8.63
N ARG A 107 22.79 15.72 8.00
CA ARG A 107 24.02 15.05 8.44
C ARG A 107 24.71 15.89 9.51
N GLY A 108 24.51 15.55 10.78
CA GLY A 108 25.34 16.05 11.86
C GLY A 108 26.73 15.39 11.89
N LYS A 109 27.67 15.92 12.70
CA LYS A 109 29.05 15.41 12.77
C LYS A 109 29.19 13.90 13.08
N ASN A 110 28.19 13.30 13.74
CA ASN A 110 28.19 11.87 14.09
C ASN A 110 26.79 11.21 14.04
N VAL A 111 25.72 11.93 13.72
CA VAL A 111 24.33 11.44 13.81
C VAL A 111 23.49 12.09 12.71
N ILE A 112 22.62 11.32 12.10
CA ILE A 112 21.55 11.86 11.25
C ILE A 112 20.46 12.39 12.19
N GLN A 113 20.07 13.63 12.00
CA GLN A 113 19.02 14.30 12.76
C GLN A 113 17.80 14.56 11.86
N PHE A 114 16.62 14.47 12.42
CA PHE A 114 15.42 14.94 11.73
C PHE A 114 15.46 16.46 11.65
N ASP A 115 15.08 16.97 10.47
CA ASP A 115 14.98 18.41 10.22
C ASP A 115 13.50 18.76 10.00
N ASP A 116 13.07 19.87 10.60
CA ASP A 116 11.69 20.34 10.48
C ASP A 116 11.43 21.09 9.15
N PHE A 117 12.47 21.41 8.38
CA PHE A 117 12.35 22.24 7.17
C PHE A 117 11.39 21.64 6.14
N GLY A 118 11.54 20.36 5.82
CA GLY A 118 10.64 19.66 4.89
C GLY A 118 9.19 19.58 5.40
N PHE A 119 9.01 19.41 6.72
CA PHE A 119 7.70 19.40 7.36
C PHE A 119 7.02 20.78 7.35
N GLU A 120 7.77 21.85 7.58
CA GLU A 120 7.23 23.22 7.50
C GLU A 120 6.79 23.58 6.08
N TYR A 121 7.51 23.12 5.04
CA TYR A 121 7.06 23.26 3.66
C TYR A 121 5.71 22.56 3.42
N LEU A 122 5.57 21.29 3.82
CA LEU A 122 4.31 20.55 3.70
C LEU A 122 3.18 21.22 4.49
N LYS A 123 3.46 21.68 5.70
CA LYS A 123 2.51 22.39 6.56
C LYS A 123 2.05 23.71 5.95
N SER A 124 2.95 24.46 5.34
CA SER A 124 2.63 25.68 4.61
C SER A 124 1.75 25.40 3.40
N ALA A 125 2.09 24.39 2.61
CA ALA A 125 1.28 23.95 1.48
C ALA A 125 -0.14 23.50 1.91
N LEU A 126 -0.27 22.80 3.04
CA LEU A 126 -1.57 22.39 3.59
C LEU A 126 -2.43 23.57 4.06
N LYS A 127 -1.82 24.67 4.57
CA LYS A 127 -2.55 25.89 4.98
C LYS A 127 -3.19 26.62 3.81
N GLU A 128 -2.62 26.50 2.60
CA GLU A 128 -3.17 27.14 1.39
C GLU A 128 -4.42 26.42 0.84
N ILE A 129 -4.69 25.20 1.34
CA ILE A 129 -5.79 24.39 0.84
C ILE A 129 -7.12 24.81 1.50
N SER A 130 -8.09 25.20 0.66
CA SER A 130 -9.46 25.46 1.13
C SER A 130 -10.33 24.21 1.08
N PHE A 131 -10.94 23.85 2.21
CA PHE A 131 -11.83 22.70 2.32
C PHE A 131 -13.28 23.07 1.97
N PRO A 132 -14.05 22.18 1.30
CA PRO A 132 -15.47 22.38 1.03
C PRO A 132 -16.31 22.24 2.30
N SER A 133 -17.61 22.62 2.22
CA SER A 133 -18.56 22.34 3.31
C SER A 133 -18.74 20.82 3.49
N SER A 134 -18.95 20.38 4.74
CA SER A 134 -19.00 18.94 5.09
C SER A 134 -20.08 18.14 4.33
N LYS A 135 -21.25 18.73 4.06
CA LYS A 135 -22.32 18.07 3.28
C LYS A 135 -21.92 17.82 1.80
N LYS A 136 -21.29 18.82 1.17
CA LYS A 136 -20.80 18.69 -0.20
C LYS A 136 -19.63 17.69 -0.27
N GLU A 137 -18.79 17.68 0.75
CA GLU A 137 -17.68 16.75 0.89
C GLU A 137 -18.18 15.31 0.97
N LYS A 138 -19.16 15.01 1.85
CA LYS A 138 -19.78 13.69 1.96
C LYS A 138 -20.20 13.16 0.57
N LYS A 139 -21.00 13.93 -0.17
CA LYS A 139 -21.49 13.55 -1.50
C LYS A 139 -20.33 13.26 -2.47
N GLN A 140 -19.29 14.08 -2.45
CA GLN A 140 -18.12 13.93 -3.32
C GLN A 140 -17.29 12.68 -2.99
N ILE A 141 -17.16 12.33 -1.71
CA ILE A 141 -16.43 11.13 -1.29
C ILE A 141 -17.22 9.87 -1.65
N LEU A 142 -18.54 9.85 -1.42
CA LEU A 142 -19.40 8.73 -1.83
C LEU A 142 -19.32 8.48 -3.34
N GLN A 143 -19.42 9.55 -4.14
CA GLN A 143 -19.27 9.44 -5.59
C GLN A 143 -17.88 8.93 -6.00
N LEU A 144 -16.82 9.36 -5.30
CA LEU A 144 -15.48 8.85 -5.54
C LEU A 144 -15.39 7.35 -5.25
N PHE A 145 -15.89 6.90 -4.09
CA PHE A 145 -15.84 5.47 -3.73
C PHE A 145 -16.63 4.63 -4.71
N LYS A 146 -17.84 5.08 -5.08
CA LYS A 146 -18.62 4.43 -6.13
C LYS A 146 -17.83 4.33 -7.45
N ASN A 147 -17.28 5.45 -7.93
CA ASN A 147 -16.55 5.47 -9.20
C ASN A 147 -15.31 4.55 -9.16
N ILE A 148 -14.52 4.56 -8.09
CA ILE A 148 -13.39 3.66 -7.97
C ILE A 148 -13.83 2.20 -8.07
N CYS A 149 -14.92 1.81 -7.40
CA CYS A 149 -15.43 0.45 -7.49
C CYS A 149 -15.88 0.11 -8.92
N MET A 150 -16.58 1.01 -9.59
CA MET A 150 -17.05 0.79 -10.97
C MET A 150 -15.89 0.73 -11.96
N ASP A 151 -14.91 1.65 -11.84
CA ASP A 151 -13.74 1.69 -12.72
C ASP A 151 -12.94 0.38 -12.60
N ILE A 152 -12.70 -0.12 -11.37
CA ILE A 152 -11.97 -1.38 -11.12
C ILE A 152 -12.74 -2.59 -11.70
N ASP A 153 -14.07 -2.65 -11.49
CA ASP A 153 -14.89 -3.73 -12.04
C ASP A 153 -14.84 -3.75 -13.57
N GLU A 154 -14.99 -2.58 -14.19
CA GLU A 154 -14.91 -2.41 -15.65
C GLU A 154 -13.54 -2.82 -16.20
N ASP A 155 -12.45 -2.35 -15.57
CA ASP A 155 -11.09 -2.62 -16.03
C ASP A 155 -10.74 -4.13 -16.00
N ILE A 156 -11.28 -4.88 -15.04
CA ILE A 156 -11.14 -6.35 -15.01
C ILE A 156 -12.01 -7.01 -16.07
N ARG A 157 -13.29 -6.63 -16.20
CA ARG A 157 -14.21 -7.23 -17.20
C ARG A 157 -13.78 -6.98 -18.63
N GLU A 158 -13.28 -5.79 -18.91
CA GLU A 158 -12.77 -5.40 -20.23
C GLU A 158 -11.31 -5.80 -20.47
N LYS A 159 -10.66 -6.48 -19.49
CA LYS A 159 -9.25 -6.93 -19.56
C LYS A 159 -8.28 -5.78 -19.85
N LYS A 160 -8.58 -4.59 -19.32
CA LYS A 160 -7.66 -3.43 -19.40
C LYS A 160 -6.44 -3.60 -18.50
N ILE A 161 -6.56 -4.40 -17.42
CA ILE A 161 -5.46 -4.77 -16.54
C ILE A 161 -4.90 -6.11 -17.00
N ASP A 162 -3.63 -6.14 -17.35
CA ASP A 162 -2.95 -7.36 -17.74
C ASP A 162 -2.47 -8.13 -16.50
N LEU A 163 -3.25 -9.11 -16.07
CA LEU A 163 -2.93 -9.94 -14.92
C LEU A 163 -1.85 -11.01 -15.19
N THR A 164 -1.27 -11.05 -16.41
CA THR A 164 -0.18 -11.99 -16.73
C THR A 164 1.19 -11.56 -16.20
N HIS A 165 1.27 -10.39 -15.56
CA HIS A 165 2.48 -9.85 -14.95
C HIS A 165 2.28 -9.58 -13.46
N ILE A 166 3.27 -9.95 -12.62
CA ILE A 166 3.16 -9.77 -11.17
C ILE A 166 3.23 -8.27 -10.82
N GLU A 167 4.24 -7.54 -11.33
CA GLU A 167 4.45 -6.15 -10.94
C GLU A 167 3.48 -5.20 -11.65
N ASP A 168 3.41 -5.26 -12.99
CA ASP A 168 2.63 -4.32 -13.79
C ASP A 168 1.12 -4.65 -13.83
N GLY A 169 0.71 -5.85 -13.41
CA GLY A 169 -0.68 -6.29 -13.39
C GLY A 169 -1.21 -6.49 -11.98
N ILE A 170 -0.82 -7.58 -11.33
CA ILE A 170 -1.35 -7.98 -10.01
C ILE A 170 -1.03 -6.94 -8.93
N HIS A 171 0.20 -6.41 -8.92
CA HIS A 171 0.59 -5.38 -7.95
C HIS A 171 -0.17 -4.07 -8.17
N GLU A 172 -0.33 -3.64 -9.43
CA GLU A 172 -1.09 -2.42 -9.75
C GLU A 172 -2.56 -2.57 -9.38
N PHE A 173 -3.21 -3.68 -9.76
CA PHE A 173 -4.57 -3.97 -9.32
C PHE A 173 -4.71 -3.92 -7.80
N ARG A 174 -3.81 -4.62 -7.08
CA ARG A 174 -3.79 -4.59 -5.61
C ARG A 174 -3.60 -3.18 -5.06
N ARG A 175 -2.79 -2.36 -5.71
CA ARG A 175 -2.57 -0.96 -5.32
C ARG A 175 -3.83 -0.15 -5.50
N ASP A 176 -4.55 -0.34 -6.58
CA ASP A 176 -5.78 0.40 -6.88
C ASP A 176 -6.91 0.06 -5.90
N ILE A 177 -7.16 -1.22 -5.63
CA ILE A 177 -8.17 -1.62 -4.64
C ILE A 177 -7.83 -1.14 -3.24
N ARG A 178 -6.55 -1.06 -2.89
CA ARG A 178 -6.08 -0.59 -1.59
C ARG A 178 -6.41 0.88 -1.34
N TRP A 179 -6.57 1.69 -2.39
CA TRP A 179 -6.93 3.10 -2.23
C TRP A 179 -8.27 3.30 -1.53
N LEU A 180 -9.24 2.40 -1.68
CA LEU A 180 -10.53 2.47 -0.96
C LEU A 180 -10.31 2.45 0.57
N SER A 181 -9.51 1.50 1.07
CA SER A 181 -9.20 1.39 2.51
C SER A 181 -8.33 2.55 3.00
N ILE A 182 -7.40 3.03 2.16
CA ILE A 182 -6.54 4.17 2.49
C ILE A 182 -7.37 5.46 2.61
N TYR A 183 -8.28 5.73 1.67
CA TYR A 183 -9.19 6.87 1.74
C TYR A 183 -10.06 6.81 3.00
N ALA A 184 -10.69 5.66 3.27
CA ALA A 184 -11.50 5.47 4.47
C ALA A 184 -10.70 5.78 5.75
N SER A 185 -9.49 5.23 5.86
CA SER A 185 -8.60 5.46 7.00
C SER A 185 -8.08 6.91 7.10
N ALA A 186 -7.81 7.58 5.96
CA ALA A 186 -7.32 8.96 5.94
C ALA A 186 -8.38 9.97 6.41
N LEU A 187 -9.66 9.67 6.23
CA LEU A 187 -10.79 10.51 6.62
C LEU A 187 -11.09 10.49 8.13
N ARG A 188 -10.33 9.78 8.95
CA ARG A 188 -10.25 9.83 10.42
C ARG A 188 -11.60 9.99 11.14
N GLY A 189 -12.44 8.96 11.05
CA GLY A 189 -13.73 8.89 11.73
C GLY A 189 -14.91 9.42 10.92
N LYS A 190 -14.68 10.02 9.75
CA LYS A 190 -15.77 10.34 8.80
C LYS A 190 -16.33 9.12 8.10
N VAL A 191 -15.58 8.02 8.07
CA VAL A 191 -16.04 6.72 7.57
C VAL A 191 -16.12 5.77 8.75
N ILE A 192 -17.29 5.18 8.94
CA ILE A 192 -17.54 4.16 9.94
C ILE A 192 -18.00 2.86 9.28
N LEU A 193 -17.77 1.75 9.95
CA LEU A 193 -18.30 0.46 9.50
C LEU A 193 -19.75 0.33 9.95
N SER A 194 -20.65 0.02 9.01
CA SER A 194 -22.03 -0.34 9.33
C SER A 194 -22.14 -1.86 9.46
N ASN A 195 -22.63 -2.32 10.58
CA ASN A 195 -22.92 -3.74 10.80
C ASN A 195 -24.44 -3.94 10.67
N ASN A 196 -24.87 -4.39 9.50
CA ASN A 196 -26.25 -4.84 9.29
C ASN A 196 -26.21 -6.25 8.64
N PRO A 197 -26.21 -7.31 9.45
CA PRO A 197 -26.05 -8.68 8.95
C PRO A 197 -27.10 -9.09 7.90
N GLU A 198 -28.31 -8.53 7.96
CA GLU A 198 -29.40 -8.88 7.05
C GLU A 198 -29.20 -8.33 5.64
N THR A 199 -28.44 -7.24 5.51
CA THR A 199 -28.25 -6.55 4.24
C THR A 199 -26.81 -6.50 3.74
N ASP A 200 -25.85 -7.02 4.52
CA ASP A 200 -24.45 -7.08 4.13
C ASP A 200 -24.16 -8.37 3.33
N PRO A 201 -23.97 -8.29 2.00
CA PRO A 201 -23.74 -9.46 1.17
C PRO A 201 -22.38 -10.15 1.46
N PHE A 202 -21.53 -9.51 2.22
CA PHE A 202 -20.19 -9.98 2.59
C PHE A 202 -20.11 -10.42 4.07
N GLN A 203 -21.22 -10.71 4.71
CA GLN A 203 -21.28 -11.09 6.13
C GLN A 203 -20.29 -12.21 6.50
N HIS A 204 -20.03 -13.14 5.58
CA HIS A 204 -19.11 -14.27 5.79
C HIS A 204 -17.64 -13.83 5.93
N PHE A 205 -17.28 -12.60 5.54
CA PHE A 205 -15.95 -12.03 5.79
C PHE A 205 -15.80 -11.42 7.19
N ILE A 206 -16.85 -11.33 7.99
CA ILE A 206 -16.76 -10.86 9.38
C ILE A 206 -16.26 -12.01 10.25
N THR A 207 -14.95 -12.25 10.20
CA THR A 207 -14.27 -13.28 10.98
C THR A 207 -13.27 -12.65 11.95
N PRO A 208 -12.90 -13.31 13.05
CA PRO A 208 -11.88 -12.80 13.98
C PRO A 208 -10.57 -12.42 13.28
N SER A 209 -10.11 -13.25 12.36
CA SER A 209 -8.88 -12.99 11.59
C SER A 209 -8.96 -11.72 10.75
N ASN A 210 -10.10 -11.48 10.08
CA ASN A 210 -10.31 -10.27 9.30
C ASN A 210 -10.48 -9.03 10.19
N MET A 211 -11.11 -9.17 11.36
CA MET A 211 -11.26 -8.05 12.31
C MET A 211 -9.92 -7.57 12.86
N GLU A 212 -8.96 -8.45 13.06
CA GLU A 212 -7.61 -8.13 13.55
C GLU A 212 -6.66 -7.66 12.45
N SER A 213 -7.06 -7.73 11.18
CA SER A 213 -6.22 -7.32 10.06
C SER A 213 -5.89 -5.83 10.13
N ARG A 214 -4.60 -5.51 9.93
CA ARG A 214 -4.12 -4.12 9.86
C ARG A 214 -4.78 -3.26 8.78
N TYR A 215 -5.40 -3.89 7.79
CA TYR A 215 -6.11 -3.21 6.71
C TYR A 215 -7.53 -2.81 7.11
N ASN A 216 -8.06 -3.42 8.17
CA ASN A 216 -9.46 -3.33 8.59
C ASN A 216 -9.69 -2.42 9.79
N THR A 217 -8.66 -1.66 10.21
CA THR A 217 -8.75 -0.72 11.34
C THR A 217 -9.15 0.66 10.86
N LEU A 218 -10.32 1.14 11.29
CA LEU A 218 -10.76 2.52 11.13
C LEU A 218 -10.83 3.22 12.49
N LEU A 219 -10.49 4.51 12.50
CA LEU A 219 -10.67 5.35 13.68
C LEU A 219 -12.15 5.76 13.79
N ILE A 220 -12.73 5.57 14.96
CA ILE A 220 -14.07 6.03 15.27
C ILE A 220 -13.97 7.43 15.86
N ASN A 221 -14.85 8.33 15.41
CA ASN A 221 -15.04 9.66 16.00
C ASN A 221 -16.54 9.86 16.24
N GLU A 222 -16.96 9.74 17.49
CA GLU A 222 -18.38 9.80 17.91
C GLU A 222 -19.00 11.19 17.69
N ASP A 223 -18.18 12.24 17.66
CA ASP A 223 -18.64 13.63 17.49
C ASP A 223 -18.75 14.06 16.03
N GLU A 224 -18.40 13.19 15.06
CA GLU A 224 -18.34 13.56 13.65
C GLU A 224 -19.73 13.64 13.03
N LYS A 225 -19.99 14.76 12.35
CA LYS A 225 -21.21 14.99 11.55
C LYS A 225 -20.97 14.59 10.11
N ASN A 226 -22.06 14.19 9.42
CA ASN A 226 -22.01 13.75 8.01
C ASN A 226 -21.14 12.50 7.79
N ILE A 227 -21.32 11.52 8.63
CA ILE A 227 -20.68 10.22 8.56
C ILE A 227 -21.08 9.49 7.26
N LEU A 228 -20.08 8.82 6.67
CA LEU A 228 -20.24 7.85 5.58
C LEU A 228 -20.21 6.46 6.20
N THR A 229 -21.02 5.56 5.69
CA THR A 229 -20.94 4.16 6.09
C THR A 229 -20.24 3.32 5.03
N PHE A 230 -19.41 2.40 5.49
CA PHE A 230 -18.90 1.30 4.68
C PHE A 230 -19.46 0.00 5.28
N GLN A 231 -20.02 -0.89 4.46
CA GLN A 231 -20.47 -2.19 4.97
C GLN A 231 -19.29 -2.93 5.59
N GLN A 232 -19.46 -3.43 6.81
CA GLN A 232 -18.39 -4.06 7.57
C GLN A 232 -17.82 -5.29 6.86
N GLY A 233 -18.69 -6.18 6.40
CA GLY A 233 -18.27 -7.35 5.63
C GLY A 233 -17.58 -6.97 4.33
N GLY A 234 -18.11 -5.99 3.59
CA GLY A 234 -17.49 -5.50 2.36
C GLY A 234 -16.12 -4.87 2.59
N PHE A 235 -15.93 -4.13 3.69
CA PHE A 235 -14.62 -3.58 4.05
C PHE A 235 -13.61 -4.68 4.42
N TYR A 236 -14.06 -5.72 5.12
CA TYR A 236 -13.23 -6.86 5.50
C TYR A 236 -12.92 -7.76 4.30
N ALA A 237 -13.86 -7.96 3.39
CA ALA A 237 -13.63 -8.66 2.12
C ALA A 237 -12.53 -7.98 1.30
N LEU A 238 -12.61 -6.64 1.17
CA LEU A 238 -11.58 -5.85 0.52
C LEU A 238 -10.22 -5.99 1.20
N GLY A 239 -10.18 -5.93 2.54
CA GLY A 239 -8.96 -6.11 3.33
C GLY A 239 -8.36 -7.51 3.19
N ALA A 240 -9.19 -8.55 3.13
CA ALA A 240 -8.77 -9.94 2.88
C ALA A 240 -8.14 -10.07 1.49
N LEU A 241 -8.81 -9.57 0.44
CA LEU A 241 -8.28 -9.58 -0.93
C LEU A 241 -6.93 -8.84 -1.02
N ILE A 242 -6.81 -7.65 -0.42
CA ILE A 242 -5.55 -6.89 -0.38
C ILE A 242 -4.43 -7.70 0.31
N SER A 243 -4.76 -8.40 1.41
CA SER A 243 -3.80 -9.21 2.17
C SER A 243 -3.36 -10.45 1.37
N ASP A 244 -4.31 -11.18 0.80
CA ASP A 244 -4.04 -12.38 0.01
C ASP A 244 -3.17 -12.09 -1.19
N LEU A 245 -3.57 -11.09 -2.00
CA LEU A 245 -2.78 -10.64 -3.15
C LEU A 245 -1.40 -10.14 -2.74
N GLY A 246 -1.28 -9.51 -1.56
CA GLY A 246 0.00 -9.09 -1.01
C GLY A 246 0.92 -10.28 -0.74
N ASN A 247 0.41 -11.29 -0.07
CA ASN A 247 1.17 -12.49 0.28
C ASN A 247 1.60 -13.29 -0.98
N ILE A 248 0.67 -13.48 -1.93
CA ILE A 248 0.93 -14.17 -3.20
C ILE A 248 2.03 -13.43 -4.00
N LYS A 249 1.85 -12.13 -4.18
CA LYS A 249 2.79 -11.29 -4.91
C LYS A 249 4.18 -11.26 -4.25
N ASP A 250 4.25 -11.08 -2.93
CA ASP A 250 5.53 -10.96 -2.23
C ASP A 250 6.36 -12.24 -2.32
N LYS A 251 5.72 -13.42 -2.30
CA LYS A 251 6.38 -14.70 -2.57
C LYS A 251 6.89 -14.78 -4.01
N GLY A 252 6.05 -14.48 -4.99
CA GLY A 252 6.42 -14.53 -6.41
C GLY A 252 7.58 -13.59 -6.74
N LEU A 253 7.53 -12.34 -6.32
CA LEU A 253 8.62 -11.38 -6.54
C LEU A 253 9.93 -11.79 -5.85
N THR A 254 9.84 -12.35 -4.64
CA THR A 254 11.01 -12.87 -3.93
C THR A 254 11.66 -14.00 -4.71
N THR A 255 10.85 -14.94 -5.19
CA THR A 255 11.34 -16.06 -6.01
C THR A 255 11.96 -15.57 -7.31
N GLU A 256 11.26 -14.69 -8.05
CA GLU A 256 11.77 -14.13 -9.30
C GLU A 256 13.13 -13.45 -9.12
N TYR A 257 13.23 -12.57 -8.12
CA TYR A 257 14.48 -11.89 -7.79
C TYR A 257 15.61 -12.86 -7.45
N LEU A 258 15.37 -13.86 -6.60
CA LEU A 258 16.39 -14.80 -6.16
C LEU A 258 16.78 -15.81 -7.27
N MET A 259 15.84 -16.16 -8.13
CA MET A 259 16.13 -16.95 -9.34
C MET A 259 17.08 -16.18 -10.27
N GLN A 260 16.78 -14.93 -10.59
CA GLN A 260 17.65 -14.09 -11.43
C GLN A 260 19.03 -13.91 -10.80
N LEU A 261 19.07 -13.59 -9.51
CA LEU A 261 20.32 -13.37 -8.78
C LEU A 261 21.15 -14.66 -8.70
N GLY A 262 20.57 -15.77 -8.24
CA GLY A 262 21.27 -17.04 -8.07
C GLY A 262 21.82 -17.58 -9.40
N THR A 263 21.01 -17.56 -10.47
CA THR A 263 21.43 -17.96 -11.81
C THR A 263 22.58 -17.09 -12.32
N SER A 264 22.54 -15.78 -12.10
CA SER A 264 23.63 -14.87 -12.45
C SER A 264 24.96 -15.18 -11.71
N LYS A 265 24.89 -15.93 -10.61
CA LYS A 265 26.04 -16.41 -9.81
C LYS A 265 26.33 -17.90 -10.05
N GLY A 266 25.80 -18.49 -11.09
CA GLY A 266 26.09 -19.86 -11.50
C GLY A 266 25.36 -20.95 -10.70
N MET A 267 24.35 -20.59 -9.91
CA MET A 267 23.51 -21.60 -9.23
C MET A 267 22.50 -22.20 -10.23
N SER A 268 22.20 -23.49 -10.06
CA SER A 268 21.10 -24.12 -10.79
C SER A 268 19.74 -23.68 -10.24
N GLU A 269 18.70 -23.77 -11.08
CA GLU A 269 17.33 -23.48 -10.61
C GLU A 269 16.91 -24.44 -9.50
N GLU A 270 17.30 -25.72 -9.60
CA GLU A 270 17.01 -26.74 -8.60
C GLU A 270 17.63 -26.39 -7.24
N ASP A 271 18.88 -25.91 -7.22
CA ASP A 271 19.53 -25.48 -5.98
C ASP A 271 18.82 -24.29 -5.34
N ILE A 272 18.39 -23.33 -6.17
CA ILE A 272 17.66 -22.16 -5.68
C ILE A 272 16.30 -22.58 -5.11
N LYS A 273 15.56 -23.42 -5.83
CA LYS A 273 14.28 -23.99 -5.36
C LYS A 273 14.43 -24.74 -4.04
N ALA A 274 15.45 -25.59 -3.93
CA ALA A 274 15.73 -26.35 -2.74
C ALA A 274 16.03 -25.45 -1.52
N LYS A 275 16.76 -24.34 -1.74
CA LYS A 275 17.07 -23.38 -0.68
C LYS A 275 15.85 -22.58 -0.23
N LEU A 276 14.99 -22.17 -1.15
CA LEU A 276 13.77 -21.45 -0.84
C LEU A 276 12.73 -22.35 -0.14
N GLY A 277 12.70 -23.64 -0.47
CA GLY A 277 11.77 -24.60 0.13
C GLY A 277 10.31 -24.14 0.06
N GLU A 278 9.65 -23.99 1.21
CA GLU A 278 8.26 -23.54 1.33
C GLU A 278 8.05 -22.06 0.90
N ASP A 279 9.10 -21.26 0.84
CA ASP A 279 9.03 -19.88 0.39
C ASP A 279 9.07 -19.80 -1.15
N TYR A 280 9.41 -20.90 -1.84
CA TYR A 280 9.41 -20.95 -3.30
C TYR A 280 7.97 -20.90 -3.83
N GLN A 281 7.76 -20.01 -4.76
CA GLN A 281 6.53 -19.95 -5.56
C GLN A 281 6.87 -19.43 -6.96
N ASP A 282 6.71 -20.27 -7.97
CA ASP A 282 6.99 -19.87 -9.34
C ASP A 282 6.03 -18.78 -9.84
N VAL A 283 6.47 -18.06 -10.88
CA VAL A 283 5.74 -16.92 -11.45
C VAL A 283 4.37 -17.36 -11.99
N ALA A 284 4.28 -18.52 -12.67
CA ALA A 284 3.03 -18.98 -13.25
C ALA A 284 2.00 -19.31 -12.16
N THR A 285 2.41 -20.02 -11.11
CA THR A 285 1.56 -20.30 -9.93
C THR A 285 1.13 -19.02 -9.24
N THR A 286 2.02 -18.03 -9.09
CA THR A 286 1.71 -16.72 -8.53
C THR A 286 0.62 -16.01 -9.33
N ILE A 287 0.76 -15.95 -10.63
CA ILE A 287 -0.19 -15.33 -11.56
C ILE A 287 -1.54 -16.06 -11.50
N GLN A 288 -1.52 -17.39 -11.56
CA GLN A 288 -2.75 -18.18 -11.50
C GLN A 288 -3.52 -17.94 -10.20
N GLN A 289 -2.87 -18.08 -9.04
CA GLN A 289 -3.51 -17.90 -7.75
C GLN A 289 -4.06 -16.49 -7.55
N ALA A 290 -3.32 -15.47 -7.98
CA ALA A 290 -3.78 -14.08 -7.89
C ALA A 290 -4.98 -13.83 -8.81
N THR A 291 -4.93 -14.33 -10.05
CA THR A 291 -6.01 -14.19 -11.05
C THR A 291 -7.29 -14.89 -10.56
N GLU A 292 -7.17 -16.09 -10.00
CA GLU A 292 -8.31 -16.82 -9.40
C GLU A 292 -8.97 -16.00 -8.28
N LYS A 293 -8.18 -15.45 -7.37
CA LYS A 293 -8.69 -14.59 -6.27
C LYS A 293 -9.38 -13.32 -6.80
N ILE A 294 -8.80 -12.68 -7.80
CA ILE A 294 -9.36 -11.48 -8.42
C ILE A 294 -10.69 -11.83 -9.09
N ASN A 295 -10.72 -12.88 -9.93
CA ASN A 295 -11.91 -13.29 -10.65
C ASN A 295 -13.02 -13.72 -9.70
N GLN A 296 -12.69 -14.47 -8.65
CA GLN A 296 -13.67 -14.86 -7.63
C GLN A 296 -14.36 -13.61 -7.04
N PHE A 297 -13.59 -12.62 -6.56
CA PHE A 297 -14.17 -11.44 -5.94
C PHE A 297 -14.88 -10.53 -6.94
N VAL A 298 -14.30 -10.29 -8.13
CA VAL A 298 -14.81 -9.31 -9.10
C VAL A 298 -15.95 -9.89 -9.93
N LEU A 299 -15.75 -11.10 -10.48
CA LEU A 299 -16.68 -11.65 -11.48
C LEU A 299 -17.75 -12.55 -10.84
N GLU A 300 -17.37 -13.43 -9.90
CA GLU A 300 -18.31 -14.39 -9.32
C GLU A 300 -19.12 -13.78 -8.18
N GLU A 301 -18.46 -13.05 -7.28
CA GLU A 301 -19.11 -12.40 -6.14
C GLU A 301 -19.65 -11.01 -6.48
N GLU A 302 -19.34 -10.43 -7.64
CA GLU A 302 -19.69 -9.05 -8.04
C GLU A 302 -19.32 -8.02 -6.96
N GLY A 303 -18.15 -8.24 -6.32
CA GLY A 303 -17.78 -7.55 -5.10
C GLY A 303 -17.76 -6.02 -5.25
N PHE A 304 -17.15 -5.49 -6.31
CA PHE A 304 -17.10 -4.05 -6.53
C PHE A 304 -18.44 -3.46 -6.92
N ILE A 305 -19.29 -4.18 -7.66
CA ILE A 305 -20.66 -3.75 -7.98
C ILE A 305 -21.49 -3.62 -6.70
N LYS A 306 -21.43 -4.60 -5.80
CA LYS A 306 -22.12 -4.55 -4.52
C LYS A 306 -21.66 -3.39 -3.64
N LEU A 307 -20.33 -3.14 -3.59
CA LEU A 307 -19.78 -1.97 -2.89
C LEU A 307 -20.24 -0.65 -3.52
N ALA A 308 -20.21 -0.54 -4.85
CA ALA A 308 -20.67 0.65 -5.56
C ALA A 308 -22.14 0.95 -5.26
N ASN A 309 -23.01 -0.05 -5.27
CA ASN A 309 -24.44 0.06 -4.95
C ASN A 309 -24.65 0.54 -3.50
N HIS A 310 -23.86 0.06 -2.55
CA HIS A 310 -23.90 0.53 -1.17
C HIS A 310 -23.58 2.03 -1.06
N PHE A 311 -22.57 2.52 -1.79
CA PHE A 311 -22.25 3.96 -1.79
C PHE A 311 -23.31 4.79 -2.51
N GLU A 312 -23.89 4.27 -3.59
CA GLU A 312 -24.96 4.93 -4.32
C GLU A 312 -26.22 5.12 -3.47
N ALA A 313 -26.61 4.11 -2.70
CA ALA A 313 -27.75 4.19 -1.80
C ALA A 313 -27.63 5.33 -0.77
N GLN A 314 -26.43 5.73 -0.40
CA GLN A 314 -26.18 6.85 0.52
C GLN A 314 -26.17 8.23 -0.17
N LEU A 315 -26.24 8.29 -1.51
CA LEU A 315 -26.29 9.53 -2.29
C LEU A 315 -27.72 10.05 -2.45
N GLN A 316 -28.71 9.19 -2.30
CA GLN A 316 -30.13 9.51 -2.33
C GLN A 316 -30.55 10.19 -1.03
#